data_f83d659126cb601dc0eb3b1dc2211fa6
#
_entry.id   f83d659126cb601dc0eb3b1dc2211fa6
#
_cell.length_a   1.000
_cell.length_b   1.000
_cell.length_c   1.000
_cell.angle_alpha   90.00
_cell.angle_beta   90.00
_cell.angle_gamma   90.00
#
_symmetry.space_group_name_H-M   'P 1'
#
loop_
_entity.id
_entity.type
_entity.pdbx_description
1 polymer ?
#
loop_
_entity_poly.entity_id
_entity_poly.type
_entity_poly.pdbx_seq_one_letter_code
_entity_poly.pdbx_strand_id
1 'polypeptide(L)'
;MVMTQTTPPKHYTRIVLAERPETNITPTTFRKETVPFDLLKPGPGEVLLRVDWVSLDPTMRTWLKDARSYQPPVQIGAVMRSIGLGTVIEAGEGCELRPGDVVNTRTGEPYSTLPPFFCYLISCG
;
A
#
# COMPACT_ATOMS: atom_id res chain seq x y z
N MET A 1 22.11 -15.90 -0.20
CA MET A 1 21.86 -15.65 -1.64
C MET A 1 20.40 -15.27 -1.84
N VAL A 2 20.16 -14.09 -2.31
CA VAL A 2 18.80 -13.61 -2.52
C VAL A 2 18.30 -14.12 -3.85
N MET A 3 17.24 -14.92 -3.82
CA MET A 3 16.54 -15.33 -5.04
C MET A 3 15.71 -14.17 -5.54
N THR A 4 16.17 -13.52 -6.57
CA THR A 4 15.37 -12.52 -7.27
C THR A 4 14.33 -13.23 -8.09
N GLN A 5 13.07 -13.11 -7.75
CA GLN A 5 12.02 -13.57 -8.64
C GLN A 5 12.01 -12.69 -9.87
N THR A 6 12.35 -13.28 -11.00
CA THR A 6 12.36 -12.59 -12.29
C THR A 6 10.97 -12.49 -12.90
N THR A 7 10.03 -13.28 -12.42
CA THR A 7 8.66 -13.31 -12.94
C THR A 7 7.72 -12.64 -11.93
N PRO A 8 7.00 -11.59 -12.31
CA PRO A 8 6.03 -10.96 -11.40
C PRO A 8 4.90 -11.93 -11.08
N PRO A 9 4.31 -11.85 -9.89
CA PRO A 9 3.16 -12.66 -9.54
C PRO A 9 1.96 -12.30 -10.42
N LYS A 10 1.05 -13.25 -10.61
CA LYS A 10 -0.17 -13.00 -11.39
C LYS A 10 -1.15 -12.09 -10.66
N HIS A 11 -1.11 -12.10 -9.33
CA HIS A 11 -2.02 -11.34 -8.48
C HIS A 11 -1.26 -10.71 -7.33
N TYR A 12 -1.80 -9.62 -6.82
CA TYR A 12 -1.34 -9.01 -5.58
C TYR A 12 -2.50 -8.90 -4.59
N THR A 13 -2.17 -8.73 -3.33
CA THR A 13 -3.16 -8.60 -2.27
C THR A 13 -3.26 -7.15 -1.81
N ARG A 14 -4.48 -6.71 -1.55
CA ARG A 14 -4.74 -5.43 -0.90
C ARG A 14 -5.73 -5.60 0.25
N ILE A 15 -5.61 -4.74 1.24
CA ILE A 15 -6.51 -4.71 2.38
C ILE A 15 -7.33 -3.43 2.27
N VAL A 16 -8.64 -3.58 2.24
CA VAL A 16 -9.57 -2.45 2.15
C VAL A 16 -10.35 -2.30 3.44
N LEU A 17 -10.79 -1.07 3.72
CA LEU A 17 -11.70 -0.81 4.82
C LEU A 17 -13.10 -1.27 4.39
N ALA A 18 -13.63 -2.32 5.05
CA ALA A 18 -14.94 -2.85 4.72
C ALA A 18 -16.06 -2.14 5.48
N GLU A 19 -15.81 -1.82 6.74
CA GLU A 19 -16.78 -1.11 7.59
C GLU A 19 -16.04 -0.30 8.65
N ARG A 20 -16.68 0.75 9.15
CA ARG A 20 -16.11 1.55 10.23
C ARG A 20 -16.35 0.87 11.57
N PRO A 21 -15.29 0.67 12.39
CA PRO A 21 -15.47 0.11 13.71
C PRO A 21 -16.12 1.16 14.63
N GLU A 22 -17.14 0.76 15.36
CA GLU A 22 -17.79 1.64 16.35
C GLU A 22 -16.92 1.82 17.59
N THR A 23 -16.38 0.72 18.11
CA THR A 23 -15.50 0.72 19.29
C THR A 23 -14.19 0.03 18.98
N ASN A 24 -14.21 -1.28 18.79
CA ASN A 24 -13.02 -2.08 18.54
C ASN A 24 -12.96 -2.55 17.09
N ILE A 25 -11.74 -2.74 16.61
CA ILE A 25 -11.52 -3.40 15.32
C ILE A 25 -11.94 -4.85 15.46
N THR A 26 -12.73 -5.33 14.50
CA THR A 26 -13.23 -6.69 14.44
C THR A 26 -12.72 -7.39 13.19
N PRO A 27 -12.89 -8.72 13.07
CA PRO A 27 -12.50 -9.43 11.84
C PRO A 27 -13.20 -8.93 10.57
N THR A 28 -14.32 -8.21 10.69
CA THR A 28 -15.08 -7.68 9.56
C THR A 28 -14.75 -6.24 9.21
N THR A 29 -13.93 -5.56 10.02
CA THR A 29 -13.51 -4.17 9.76
C THR A 29 -12.75 -4.05 8.44
N PHE A 30 -11.89 -5.01 8.14
CA PHE A 30 -11.08 -5.04 6.93
C PHE A 30 -11.43 -6.24 6.08
N ARG A 31 -11.25 -6.08 4.77
CA ARG A 31 -11.42 -7.16 3.80
C ARG A 31 -10.15 -7.30 2.96
N LYS A 32 -9.69 -8.54 2.84
CA LYS A 32 -8.59 -8.89 1.95
C LYS A 32 -9.14 -9.09 0.54
N GLU A 33 -8.53 -8.44 -0.44
CA GLU A 33 -8.87 -8.59 -1.85
C GLU A 33 -7.64 -9.04 -2.63
N THR A 34 -7.86 -9.93 -3.60
CA THR A 34 -6.84 -10.36 -4.53
C THR A 34 -7.14 -9.76 -5.89
N VAL A 35 -6.17 -9.06 -6.46
CA VAL A 35 -6.35 -8.27 -7.68
C VAL A 35 -5.28 -8.67 -8.70
N PRO A 36 -5.60 -8.70 -10.01
CA PRO A 36 -4.60 -8.98 -11.04
C PRO A 36 -3.43 -7.99 -10.98
N PHE A 37 -2.22 -8.54 -11.05
CA PHE A 37 -0.99 -7.75 -10.92
C PHE A 37 -0.74 -6.84 -12.12
N ASP A 38 -1.18 -7.24 -13.29
CA ASP A 38 -1.02 -6.47 -14.54
C ASP A 38 -1.75 -5.12 -14.53
N LEU A 39 -2.65 -4.89 -13.57
CA LEU A 39 -3.27 -3.59 -13.34
C LEU A 39 -2.33 -2.61 -12.63
N LEU A 40 -1.24 -3.09 -12.04
CA LEU A 40 -0.24 -2.28 -11.37
C LEU A 40 0.91 -1.95 -12.33
N LYS A 41 0.74 -0.90 -13.11
CA LYS A 41 1.77 -0.39 -14.01
C LYS A 41 2.16 1.00 -13.58
N PRO A 42 3.45 1.27 -13.29
CA PRO A 42 3.87 2.63 -12.97
C PRO A 42 3.76 3.52 -14.21
N GLY A 43 3.06 4.63 -14.07
CA GLY A 43 3.02 5.68 -15.07
C GLY A 43 4.21 6.63 -14.93
N PRO A 44 4.27 7.70 -15.76
CA PRO A 44 5.30 8.71 -15.61
C PRO A 44 5.28 9.31 -14.21
N GLY A 45 6.44 9.41 -13.57
CA GLY A 45 6.57 9.94 -12.22
C GLY A 45 6.12 8.99 -11.11
N GLU A 46 5.87 7.72 -11.43
CA GLU A 46 5.45 6.72 -10.45
C GLU A 46 6.44 5.57 -10.37
N VAL A 47 6.51 4.91 -9.22
CA VAL A 47 7.25 3.67 -9.04
C VAL A 47 6.34 2.59 -8.44
N LEU A 48 6.60 1.36 -8.83
CA LEU A 48 5.95 0.19 -8.25
C LEU A 48 6.83 -0.35 -7.14
N LEU A 49 6.26 -0.46 -5.94
CA LEU A 49 6.96 -0.95 -4.75
C LEU A 49 6.41 -2.30 -4.31
N ARG A 50 7.32 -3.17 -3.90
CA ARG A 50 6.98 -4.31 -3.06
C ARG A 50 7.08 -3.86 -1.60
N VAL A 51 6.01 -4.02 -0.84
CA VAL A 51 6.01 -3.65 0.59
C VAL A 51 6.72 -4.74 1.38
N ASP A 52 7.75 -4.36 2.11
CA ASP A 52 8.53 -5.28 2.94
C ASP A 52 8.14 -5.16 4.42
N TRP A 53 7.84 -3.96 4.89
CA TRP A 53 7.49 -3.67 6.27
C TRP A 53 6.36 -2.66 6.36
N VAL A 54 5.46 -2.88 7.31
CA VAL A 54 4.36 -1.97 7.62
C VAL A 54 4.46 -1.59 9.09
N SER A 55 4.38 -0.30 9.36
CA SER A 55 4.25 0.20 10.72
C SER A 55 2.81 0.12 11.18
N LEU A 56 2.60 -0.39 12.38
CA LEU A 56 1.30 -0.36 13.03
C LEU A 56 1.39 0.65 14.19
N ASP A 57 0.59 1.68 14.10
CA ASP A 57 0.64 2.82 15.01
C ASP A 57 -0.77 3.15 15.50
N PRO A 58 -0.96 3.46 16.79
CA PRO A 58 -2.27 3.82 17.33
C PRO A 58 -2.96 4.97 16.59
N THR A 59 -2.20 5.90 16.02
CA THR A 59 -2.77 7.02 15.24
C THR A 59 -3.58 6.55 14.05
N MET A 60 -3.27 5.37 13.49
CA MET A 60 -4.00 4.81 12.35
C MET A 60 -5.47 4.53 12.69
N ARG A 61 -5.77 4.35 13.96
CA ARG A 61 -7.14 4.16 14.43
C ARG A 61 -8.01 5.38 14.13
N THR A 62 -7.44 6.57 14.17
CA THR A 62 -8.17 7.81 13.90
C THR A 62 -8.59 7.93 12.44
N TRP A 63 -7.89 7.26 11.52
CA TRP A 63 -8.20 7.29 10.09
C TRP A 63 -9.45 6.46 9.74
N LEU A 64 -9.89 5.63 10.67
CA LEU A 64 -11.06 4.77 10.49
C LEU A 64 -12.38 5.45 10.86
N LYS A 65 -12.30 6.62 11.50
CA LYS A 65 -13.47 7.41 11.89
C LYS A 65 -13.80 8.43 10.82
N ASP A 66 -15.09 8.55 10.50
CA ASP A 66 -15.57 9.61 9.63
C ASP A 66 -15.72 10.91 10.42
N ALA A 67 -14.58 11.46 10.80
CA ALA A 67 -14.51 12.67 11.59
C ALA A 67 -13.33 13.52 11.13
N ARG A 68 -13.42 14.82 11.39
CA ARG A 68 -12.34 15.74 11.07
C ARG A 68 -11.10 15.38 11.88
N SER A 69 -9.98 15.19 11.21
CA SER A 69 -8.70 14.89 11.80
C SER A 69 -7.60 15.60 10.99
N TYR A 70 -6.35 15.41 11.39
CA TYR A 70 -5.19 15.95 10.65
C TYR A 70 -5.04 15.38 9.25
N GLN A 71 -5.69 14.26 8.97
CA GLN A 71 -5.76 13.68 7.63
C GLN A 71 -7.19 13.26 7.30
N PRO A 72 -7.56 13.23 6.01
CA PRO A 72 -8.86 12.72 5.61
C PRO A 72 -9.06 11.28 6.05
N PRO A 73 -10.26 10.88 6.46
CA PRO A 73 -10.54 9.49 6.81
C PRO A 73 -10.41 8.58 5.61
N VAL A 74 -10.01 7.32 5.85
CA VAL A 74 -10.05 6.29 4.83
C VAL A 74 -11.49 6.00 4.48
N GLN A 75 -11.81 5.96 3.19
CA GLN A 75 -13.17 5.69 2.73
C GLN A 75 -13.46 4.20 2.75
N ILE A 76 -14.74 3.85 2.97
CA ILE A 76 -15.16 2.45 2.89
C ILE A 76 -14.94 1.94 1.46
N GLY A 77 -14.32 0.78 1.34
CA GLY A 77 -13.92 0.20 0.05
C GLY A 77 -12.55 0.65 -0.44
N ALA A 78 -11.97 1.67 0.17
CA ALA A 78 -10.63 2.12 -0.18
C ALA A 78 -9.55 1.26 0.48
N VAL A 79 -8.39 1.20 -0.16
CA VAL A 79 -7.23 0.51 0.41
C VAL A 79 -6.80 1.20 1.71
N MET A 80 -6.57 0.39 2.74
CA MET A 80 -6.16 0.92 4.03
C MET A 80 -4.79 1.58 3.94
N ARG A 81 -4.72 2.81 4.40
CA ARG A 81 -3.49 3.59 4.45
C ARG A 81 -2.50 3.02 5.45
N SER A 82 -1.22 3.05 5.11
CA SER A 82 -0.16 2.61 6.02
C SER A 82 1.14 3.37 5.75
N ILE A 83 2.07 3.25 6.68
CA ILE A 83 3.43 3.76 6.56
C ILE A 83 4.35 2.54 6.64
N GLY A 84 5.37 2.50 5.81
CA GLY A 84 6.27 1.35 5.81
C GLY A 84 7.47 1.51 4.91
N LEU A 85 8.19 0.42 4.75
CA LEU A 85 9.34 0.32 3.86
C LEU A 85 9.01 -0.60 2.69
N GLY A 86 9.43 -0.22 1.53
CA GLY A 86 9.27 -1.03 0.33
C GLY A 86 10.49 -1.00 -0.56
N THR A 87 10.60 -2.01 -1.40
CA THR A 87 11.66 -2.11 -2.40
C THR A 87 11.08 -1.81 -3.78
N VAL A 88 11.73 -0.93 -4.52
CA VAL A 88 11.32 -0.57 -5.88
C VAL A 88 11.48 -1.80 -6.78
N ILE A 89 10.41 -2.20 -7.45
CA ILE A 89 10.39 -3.27 -8.44
C ILE A 89 10.54 -2.71 -9.83
N GLU A 90 9.82 -1.64 -10.13
CA GLU A 90 9.78 -1.01 -11.44
C GLU A 90 9.61 0.49 -11.27
N ALA A 91 10.33 1.28 -12.04
CA ALA A 91 10.24 2.73 -12.03
C ALA A 91 9.66 3.23 -13.34
N GLY A 92 8.71 4.16 -13.25
CA GLY A 92 8.17 4.86 -14.40
C GLY A 92 9.13 5.94 -14.91
N GLU A 93 8.79 6.52 -16.03
CA GLU A 93 9.59 7.55 -16.66
C GLU A 93 9.67 8.80 -15.79
N GLY A 94 10.88 9.37 -15.69
CA GLY A 94 11.12 10.60 -14.91
C GLY A 94 11.39 10.37 -13.43
N CYS A 95 11.42 9.13 -12.97
CA CYS A 95 11.76 8.80 -11.58
C CYS A 95 13.27 8.62 -11.41
N GLU A 96 13.82 9.20 -10.33
CA GLU A 96 15.22 8.99 -9.95
C GLU A 96 15.45 7.66 -9.24
N LEU A 97 14.39 7.08 -8.68
CA LEU A 97 14.45 5.78 -8.03
C LEU A 97 14.67 4.66 -9.04
N ARG A 98 15.41 3.65 -8.61
CA ARG A 98 15.76 2.50 -9.45
C ARG A 98 15.29 1.20 -8.82
N PRO A 99 15.02 0.15 -9.61
CA PRO A 99 14.74 -1.17 -9.07
C PRO A 99 15.81 -1.61 -8.08
N GLY A 100 15.38 -2.10 -6.92
CA GLY A 100 16.26 -2.48 -5.82
C GLY A 100 16.42 -1.42 -4.73
N ASP A 101 16.03 -0.18 -4.98
CA ASP A 101 16.08 0.87 -3.96
C ASP A 101 15.04 0.59 -2.87
N VAL A 102 15.43 0.84 -1.63
CA VAL A 102 14.52 0.74 -0.48
C VAL A 102 14.04 2.14 -0.12
N VAL A 103 12.74 2.31 -0.03
CA VAL A 103 12.13 3.61 0.23
C VAL A 103 11.17 3.53 1.41
N ASN A 104 11.12 4.63 2.16
CA ASN A 104 10.12 4.83 3.19
C ASN A 104 8.92 5.52 2.55
N THR A 105 7.76 4.90 2.70
CA THR A 105 6.52 5.46 2.17
C THR A 105 5.81 6.22 3.26
N ARG A 106 5.64 7.49 3.02
CA ARG A 106 5.13 8.41 4.02
C ARG A 106 4.02 9.31 3.48
N THR A 107 3.37 8.87 2.45
CA THR A 107 2.42 9.72 1.76
C THR A 107 0.98 9.39 2.16
N GLY A 108 0.07 10.33 2.00
CA GLY A 108 -1.32 10.19 2.37
C GLY A 108 -2.19 9.47 1.35
N GLU A 109 -1.60 8.86 0.35
CA GLU A 109 -2.34 8.15 -0.68
C GLU A 109 -2.74 6.74 -0.25
N PRO A 110 -3.77 6.16 -0.84
CA PRO A 110 -4.22 4.82 -0.47
C PRO A 110 -3.19 3.77 -0.88
N TYR A 111 -2.79 2.97 0.07
CA TYR A 111 -1.78 1.94 -0.13
C TYR A 111 -2.35 0.57 0.10
N SER A 112 -1.94 -0.35 -0.73
CA SER A 112 -2.24 -1.76 -0.51
C SER A 112 -1.13 -2.39 0.31
N THR A 113 -1.49 -3.28 1.19
CA THR A 113 -0.55 -3.88 2.12
C THR A 113 -0.83 -5.35 2.39
N LEU A 114 0.16 -6.12 2.53
CA LEU A 114 0.43 -7.39 3.21
C LEU A 114 0.55 -8.67 2.38
N PRO A 115 1.46 -9.58 2.84
CA PRO A 115 2.09 -10.65 2.08
C PRO A 115 1.17 -11.74 1.52
N PRO A 116 1.67 -12.48 0.58
CA PRO A 116 3.07 -12.62 0.19
C PRO A 116 3.59 -11.63 -0.83
N PHE A 117 2.73 -10.89 -1.49
CA PHE A 117 3.18 -9.85 -2.41
C PHE A 117 2.30 -8.61 -2.29
N PHE A 118 2.86 -7.60 -1.68
CA PHE A 118 2.24 -6.29 -1.57
C PHE A 118 2.96 -5.35 -2.48
N CYS A 119 2.22 -4.78 -3.37
CA CYS A 119 2.74 -3.80 -4.29
C CYS A 119 1.83 -2.59 -4.27
N TYR A 120 2.41 -1.42 -4.45
CA TYR A 120 1.65 -0.21 -4.69
C TYR A 120 2.45 0.78 -5.50
N LEU A 121 1.74 1.72 -6.06
CA LEU A 121 2.34 2.81 -6.84
C LEU A 121 2.48 4.04 -5.96
N ILE A 122 3.64 4.67 -6.02
CA ILE A 122 3.88 5.96 -5.38
C ILE A 122 4.37 6.96 -6.40
N SER A 123 4.10 8.23 -6.15
CA SER A 123 4.66 9.32 -6.94
C SER A 123 6.09 9.58 -6.51
N CYS A 124 7.00 9.74 -7.48
CA CYS A 124 8.33 10.23 -7.23
C CYS A 124 8.36 11.70 -7.61
N GLY A 125 8.08 12.53 -6.68
CA GLY A 125 8.08 13.93 -7.00
C GLY A 125 8.72 14.76 -5.96
#